data_561e7cdc3a57c6fa83102506974a44cc
#
_entry.id   561e7cdc3a57c6fa83102506974a44cc
#
_cell.length_a   1.000
_cell.length_b   1.000
_cell.length_c   1.000
_cell.angle_alpha   90.00
_cell.angle_beta   90.00
_cell.angle_gamma   90.00
#
_symmetry.space_group_name_H-M   'P 1'
#
loop_
_entity.id
_entity.type
_entity.pdbx_description
1 polymer ?
#
loop_
_entity_poly.entity_id
_entity_poly.type
_entity_poly.pdbx_seq_one_letter_code
_entity_poly.pdbx_strand_id
1 'polypeptide(L)'
;VTWSEGTTEGGSSGSAIFANGRVIGTLYGGSAVCTNKASFDYYGRFDVAYNAALKDWLSAAPTSGSRTAVYRFYNAKTGAHFYTANAGERDYVIRTYPDFSYENVAFYAYPDSSTGKDPVFRFYNATSGAHFYSGTAAERDFVIANYPQFQYETISWYAQNATGNGASPMYRFYNAKSGAHFYTISAGERDFVIQTYKDFQYEGP
;
A
#
# COMPACT_ATOMS: atom_id res chain seq x y z
N VAL A 1 32.34 7.78 0.48
CA VAL A 1 31.86 8.72 -0.55
C VAL A 1 32.39 10.10 -0.21
N THR A 2 32.89 10.82 -1.21
CA THR A 2 33.23 12.25 -1.12
C THR A 2 32.29 13.02 -2.02
N TRP A 3 32.08 14.30 -1.73
CA TRP A 3 31.09 15.13 -2.39
C TRP A 3 31.79 16.17 -3.28
N SER A 4 31.42 16.24 -4.56
CA SER A 4 31.81 17.36 -5.45
C SER A 4 30.93 18.59 -5.19
N GLU A 5 29.66 18.36 -4.93
CA GLU A 5 28.67 19.39 -4.59
C GLU A 5 27.78 18.89 -3.44
N GLY A 6 27.35 19.80 -2.58
CA GLY A 6 26.56 19.45 -1.42
C GLY A 6 27.38 18.72 -0.33
N THR A 7 26.68 18.16 0.64
CA THR A 7 27.22 17.32 1.72
C THR A 7 26.07 16.71 2.50
N THR A 8 26.38 15.83 3.45
CA THR A 8 25.42 15.36 4.48
C THR A 8 25.59 16.19 5.76
N GLU A 9 24.57 16.18 6.58
CA GLU A 9 24.54 16.86 7.88
C GLU A 9 23.92 15.94 8.93
N GLY A 10 24.00 16.36 10.19
CA GLY A 10 23.32 15.65 11.28
C GLY A 10 21.82 15.46 10.97
N GLY A 11 21.33 14.20 11.02
CA GLY A 11 19.96 13.84 10.66
C GLY A 11 19.82 13.22 9.24
N SER A 12 20.86 13.26 8.42
CA SER A 12 20.85 12.60 7.10
C SER A 12 21.00 11.07 7.15
N SER A 13 21.21 10.49 8.34
CA SER A 13 21.35 9.03 8.53
C SER A 13 20.16 8.27 7.92
N GLY A 14 20.47 7.19 7.19
CA GLY A 14 19.46 6.40 6.47
C GLY A 14 19.12 6.91 5.07
N SER A 15 19.62 8.08 4.65
CA SER A 15 19.41 8.57 3.29
C SER A 15 20.04 7.63 2.25
N ALA A 16 19.33 7.45 1.14
CA ALA A 16 19.79 6.56 0.08
C ALA A 16 20.81 7.25 -0.83
N ILE A 17 21.83 6.48 -1.27
CA ILE A 17 22.69 6.87 -2.37
C ILE A 17 22.29 6.09 -3.62
N PHE A 18 22.27 6.77 -4.76
CA PHE A 18 21.83 6.23 -6.05
C PHE A 18 22.97 6.19 -7.05
N ALA A 19 22.99 5.14 -7.87
CA ALA A 19 23.77 5.06 -9.09
C ALA A 19 22.88 4.52 -10.22
N ASN A 20 22.86 5.20 -11.35
CA ASN A 20 22.05 4.82 -12.52
C ASN A 20 20.55 4.57 -12.16
N GLY A 21 19.97 5.42 -11.31
CA GLY A 21 18.58 5.33 -10.87
C GLY A 21 18.28 4.20 -9.88
N ARG A 22 19.30 3.52 -9.35
CA ARG A 22 19.14 2.43 -8.38
C ARG A 22 19.77 2.79 -7.05
N VAL A 23 19.14 2.41 -5.95
CA VAL A 23 19.72 2.49 -4.61
C VAL A 23 20.90 1.53 -4.52
N ILE A 24 22.07 2.05 -4.16
CA ILE A 24 23.29 1.26 -3.97
C ILE A 24 23.77 1.23 -2.52
N GLY A 25 23.22 2.07 -1.66
CA GLY A 25 23.55 2.10 -0.24
C GLY A 25 22.72 3.08 0.54
N THR A 26 22.86 3.01 1.87
CA THR A 26 22.22 3.92 2.82
C THR A 26 23.27 4.54 3.72
N LEU A 27 23.13 5.83 4.02
CA LEU A 27 24.06 6.56 4.86
C LEU A 27 24.08 5.98 6.28
N TYR A 28 25.26 5.54 6.69
CA TYR A 28 25.53 5.07 8.05
C TYR A 28 26.08 6.19 8.93
N GLY A 29 26.96 7.02 8.40
CA GLY A 29 27.57 8.15 9.08
C GLY A 29 28.76 8.68 8.28
N GLY A 30 29.47 9.65 8.84
CA GLY A 30 30.62 10.24 8.21
C GLY A 30 31.10 11.47 8.97
N SER A 31 32.04 12.16 8.36
CA SER A 31 32.60 13.41 8.86
C SER A 31 32.51 14.56 7.84
N ALA A 32 31.82 14.34 6.73
CA ALA A 32 31.53 15.41 5.79
C ALA A 32 30.54 16.40 6.43
N VAL A 33 30.83 17.68 6.27
CA VAL A 33 29.97 18.78 6.73
C VAL A 33 30.14 19.96 5.77
N CYS A 34 29.23 20.91 5.79
CA CYS A 34 29.26 22.09 4.90
C CYS A 34 30.59 22.86 4.95
N THR A 35 31.24 22.86 6.09
CA THR A 35 32.54 23.51 6.30
C THR A 35 33.74 22.67 5.94
N ASN A 36 33.57 21.34 5.72
CA ASN A 36 34.61 20.40 5.36
C ASN A 36 34.10 19.34 4.37
N LYS A 37 33.95 19.73 3.12
CA LYS A 37 33.49 18.87 2.01
C LYS A 37 34.54 17.84 1.55
N ALA A 38 35.83 18.05 1.90
CA ALA A 38 36.89 17.13 1.57
C ALA A 38 36.87 15.85 2.43
N SER A 39 36.09 15.85 3.49
CA SER A 39 35.85 14.68 4.31
C SER A 39 34.88 13.72 3.62
N PHE A 40 34.70 12.53 4.18
CA PHE A 40 33.91 11.47 3.53
C PHE A 40 32.83 10.91 4.44
N ASP A 41 31.82 10.38 3.78
CA ASP A 41 30.71 9.67 4.40
C ASP A 41 30.75 8.19 4.09
N TYR A 42 30.25 7.40 5.02
CA TYR A 42 30.16 5.95 4.93
C TYR A 42 28.75 5.53 4.60
N TYR A 43 28.61 4.67 3.61
CA TYR A 43 27.34 4.09 3.21
C TYR A 43 27.38 2.58 3.41
N GLY A 44 26.37 2.05 4.06
CA GLY A 44 26.10 0.62 4.07
C GLY A 44 25.79 0.15 2.65
N ARG A 45 26.50 -0.88 2.17
CA ARG A 45 26.30 -1.43 0.83
C ARG A 45 24.99 -2.17 0.73
N PHE A 46 24.12 -1.73 -0.18
CA PHE A 46 22.82 -2.37 -0.39
C PHE A 46 22.94 -3.82 -0.87
N ASP A 47 23.89 -4.13 -1.76
CA ASP A 47 24.14 -5.48 -2.26
C ASP A 47 24.53 -6.46 -1.15
N VAL A 48 25.29 -6.01 -0.17
CA VAL A 48 25.67 -6.83 1.00
C VAL A 48 24.47 -7.10 1.88
N ALA A 49 23.71 -6.06 2.22
CA ALA A 49 22.49 -6.20 3.02
C ALA A 49 21.43 -7.05 2.31
N TYR A 50 21.30 -6.86 0.99
CA TYR A 50 20.41 -7.65 0.14
C TYR A 50 20.76 -9.14 0.20
N ASN A 51 22.03 -9.49 -0.04
CA ASN A 51 22.46 -10.89 -0.03
C ASN A 51 22.43 -11.53 1.37
N ALA A 52 22.61 -10.74 2.42
CA ALA A 52 22.61 -11.24 3.81
C ALA A 52 21.18 -11.55 4.31
N ALA A 53 20.21 -10.69 4.02
CA ALA A 53 18.86 -10.82 4.58
C ALA A 53 17.75 -10.24 3.69
N LEU A 54 17.97 -9.08 3.02
CA LEU A 54 16.88 -8.36 2.36
C LEU A 54 16.32 -9.07 1.14
N LYS A 55 17.08 -9.98 0.50
CA LYS A 55 16.60 -10.77 -0.63
C LYS A 55 15.34 -11.58 -0.28
N ASP A 56 15.26 -12.10 0.94
CA ASP A 56 14.13 -12.92 1.37
C ASP A 56 12.84 -12.07 1.54
N TRP A 57 13.01 -10.76 1.71
CA TRP A 57 11.93 -9.78 1.84
C TRP A 57 11.66 -9.01 0.54
N LEU A 58 12.70 -8.67 -0.21
CA LEU A 58 12.60 -7.84 -1.42
C LEU A 58 12.54 -8.64 -2.72
N SER A 59 13.09 -9.87 -2.74
CA SER A 59 12.98 -10.78 -3.90
C SER A 59 11.80 -11.72 -3.81
N ALA A 60 10.98 -11.62 -2.79
CA ALA A 60 9.69 -12.29 -2.75
C ALA A 60 8.72 -11.66 -3.77
N ALA A 61 9.17 -11.53 -5.03
CA ALA A 61 8.27 -11.69 -6.14
C ALA A 61 7.78 -13.15 -6.04
N PRO A 62 6.48 -13.41 -5.83
CA PRO A 62 5.98 -14.74 -5.65
C PRO A 62 6.29 -15.57 -6.90
N THR A 63 7.15 -16.54 -6.75
CA THR A 63 7.26 -17.66 -7.67
C THR A 63 5.97 -18.46 -7.55
N SER A 64 5.20 -18.47 -8.60
CA SER A 64 3.92 -19.11 -8.90
C SER A 64 2.66 -18.29 -8.61
N GLY A 65 2.06 -17.79 -9.68
CA GLY A 65 0.88 -16.95 -9.72
C GLY A 65 1.30 -15.47 -9.67
N SER A 66 1.38 -14.80 -10.82
CA SER A 66 1.74 -13.38 -10.88
C SER A 66 0.78 -12.58 -10.01
N ARG A 67 1.29 -12.02 -8.92
CA ARG A 67 0.51 -11.07 -8.12
C ARG A 67 0.39 -9.74 -8.87
N THR A 68 -0.74 -9.10 -8.76
CA THR A 68 -0.98 -7.76 -9.28
C THR A 68 -0.90 -6.74 -8.16
N ALA A 69 -0.38 -5.56 -8.47
CA ALA A 69 -0.37 -4.45 -7.52
C ALA A 69 -1.79 -3.92 -7.32
N VAL A 70 -2.17 -3.66 -6.09
CA VAL A 70 -3.40 -2.93 -5.74
C VAL A 70 -3.00 -1.52 -5.32
N TYR A 71 -3.46 -0.56 -6.08
CA TYR A 71 -3.18 0.86 -5.94
C TYR A 71 -4.18 1.50 -4.99
N ARG A 72 -3.71 2.40 -4.12
CA ARG A 72 -4.56 3.12 -3.16
C ARG A 72 -4.59 4.61 -3.47
N PHE A 73 -5.77 5.18 -3.28
CA PHE A 73 -6.03 6.61 -3.38
C PHE A 73 -6.81 7.09 -2.16
N TYR A 74 -6.55 8.32 -1.76
CA TYR A 74 -7.33 9.04 -0.76
C TYR A 74 -8.12 10.17 -1.41
N ASN A 75 -9.41 10.23 -1.16
CA ASN A 75 -10.26 11.34 -1.60
C ASN A 75 -10.44 12.35 -0.47
N ALA A 76 -9.83 13.52 -0.63
CA ALA A 76 -9.84 14.56 0.40
C ALA A 76 -11.24 15.17 0.66
N LYS A 77 -12.17 15.09 -0.31
CA LYS A 77 -13.55 15.60 -0.14
C LYS A 77 -14.42 14.67 0.70
N THR A 78 -14.29 13.37 0.48
CA THR A 78 -15.16 12.39 1.13
C THR A 78 -14.50 11.73 2.33
N GLY A 79 -13.19 11.83 2.48
CA GLY A 79 -12.41 11.10 3.48
C GLY A 79 -12.31 9.60 3.19
N ALA A 80 -12.71 9.17 1.98
CA ALA A 80 -12.74 7.78 1.59
C ALA A 80 -11.47 7.34 0.85
N HIS A 81 -11.14 6.07 0.96
CA HIS A 81 -10.10 5.45 0.14
C HIS A 81 -10.70 4.66 -1.01
N PHE A 82 -10.00 4.68 -2.14
CA PHE A 82 -10.31 3.89 -3.32
C PHE A 82 -9.14 2.97 -3.65
N TYR A 83 -9.45 1.73 -4.02
CA TYR A 83 -8.46 0.71 -4.34
C TYR A 83 -8.75 0.10 -5.71
N THR A 84 -7.72 -0.12 -6.50
CA THR A 84 -7.85 -0.82 -7.79
C THR A 84 -6.61 -1.65 -8.11
N ALA A 85 -6.83 -2.83 -8.68
CA ALA A 85 -5.76 -3.65 -9.26
C ALA A 85 -5.53 -3.33 -10.75
N ASN A 86 -6.34 -2.47 -11.35
CA ASN A 86 -6.26 -2.12 -12.76
C ASN A 86 -5.37 -0.87 -12.95
N ALA A 87 -4.22 -1.05 -13.60
CA ALA A 87 -3.29 0.06 -13.87
C ALA A 87 -3.90 1.14 -14.78
N GLY A 88 -4.77 0.76 -15.73
CA GLY A 88 -5.48 1.71 -16.59
C GLY A 88 -6.48 2.57 -15.79
N GLU A 89 -7.20 1.97 -14.83
CA GLU A 89 -8.09 2.70 -13.93
C GLU A 89 -7.30 3.61 -12.98
N ARG A 90 -6.16 3.17 -12.43
CA ARG A 90 -5.22 4.03 -11.69
C ARG A 90 -4.85 5.28 -12.49
N ASP A 91 -4.39 5.09 -13.72
CA ASP A 91 -3.94 6.19 -14.58
C ASP A 91 -5.09 7.11 -14.98
N TYR A 92 -6.29 6.55 -15.16
CA TYR A 92 -7.51 7.32 -15.41
C TYR A 92 -7.88 8.19 -14.20
N VAL A 93 -7.87 7.63 -12.99
CA VAL A 93 -8.17 8.38 -11.75
C VAL A 93 -7.19 9.53 -11.54
N ILE A 94 -5.88 9.28 -11.71
CA ILE A 94 -4.84 10.32 -11.61
C ILE A 94 -5.09 11.50 -12.56
N ARG A 95 -5.51 11.21 -13.80
CA ARG A 95 -5.72 12.26 -14.80
C ARG A 95 -7.03 13.01 -14.66
N THR A 96 -8.07 12.34 -14.13
CA THR A 96 -9.46 12.81 -14.25
C THR A 96 -9.99 13.37 -12.95
N TYR A 97 -9.56 12.86 -11.81
CA TYR A 97 -10.13 13.22 -10.51
C TYR A 97 -9.10 13.89 -9.60
N PRO A 98 -9.01 15.24 -9.61
CA PRO A 98 -8.00 15.96 -8.83
C PRO A 98 -8.17 15.85 -7.31
N ASP A 99 -9.36 15.44 -6.85
CA ASP A 99 -9.64 15.24 -5.43
C ASP A 99 -9.06 13.92 -4.88
N PHE A 100 -8.61 13.03 -5.77
CA PHE A 100 -7.96 11.78 -5.39
C PHE A 100 -6.44 11.94 -5.37
N SER A 101 -5.84 11.80 -4.21
CA SER A 101 -4.39 11.70 -4.03
C SER A 101 -3.94 10.26 -4.17
N TYR A 102 -3.02 10.00 -5.09
CA TYR A 102 -2.44 8.66 -5.27
C TYR A 102 -1.44 8.34 -4.15
N GLU A 103 -1.69 7.27 -3.40
CA GLU A 103 -0.90 6.85 -2.24
C GLU A 103 0.04 5.66 -2.52
N ASN A 104 0.29 5.36 -3.78
CA ASN A 104 1.11 4.23 -4.24
C ASN A 104 0.43 2.85 -4.16
N VAL A 105 1.25 1.80 -4.22
CA VAL A 105 0.82 0.41 -4.07
C VAL A 105 0.57 0.13 -2.60
N ALA A 106 -0.67 -0.24 -2.27
CA ALA A 106 -1.04 -0.60 -0.90
C ALA A 106 -0.61 -2.03 -0.56
N PHE A 107 -0.81 -2.95 -1.50
CA PHE A 107 -0.47 -4.37 -1.36
C PHE A 107 -0.47 -5.07 -2.72
N TYR A 108 -0.15 -6.38 -2.70
CA TYR A 108 -0.23 -7.24 -3.87
C TYR A 108 -1.29 -8.32 -3.66
N ALA A 109 -2.13 -8.53 -4.68
CA ALA A 109 -3.21 -9.50 -4.72
C ALA A 109 -3.04 -10.45 -5.92
N TYR A 110 -4.03 -11.27 -6.20
CA TYR A 110 -4.01 -12.17 -7.35
C TYR A 110 -4.92 -11.64 -8.47
N PRO A 111 -4.52 -11.77 -9.75
CA PRO A 111 -5.30 -11.25 -10.87
C PRO A 111 -6.48 -12.13 -11.26
N ASP A 112 -6.47 -13.41 -10.86
CA ASP A 112 -7.44 -14.40 -11.30
C ASP A 112 -7.81 -15.40 -10.20
N SER A 113 -8.79 -16.26 -10.49
CA SER A 113 -9.32 -17.29 -9.62
C SER A 113 -8.45 -18.57 -9.54
N SER A 114 -7.14 -18.46 -9.81
CA SER A 114 -6.24 -19.62 -9.70
C SER A 114 -6.41 -20.32 -8.35
N THR A 115 -6.12 -21.60 -8.30
CA THR A 115 -6.43 -22.51 -7.20
C THR A 115 -6.27 -21.91 -5.80
N GLY A 116 -7.35 -21.92 -5.01
CA GLY A 116 -7.36 -21.43 -3.63
C GLY A 116 -7.43 -19.90 -3.47
N LYS A 117 -7.92 -19.21 -4.49
CA LYS A 117 -8.13 -17.75 -4.46
C LYS A 117 -9.61 -17.42 -4.60
N ASP A 118 -10.09 -16.55 -3.76
CA ASP A 118 -11.46 -16.10 -3.72
C ASP A 118 -11.60 -14.67 -4.24
N PRO A 119 -12.71 -14.34 -4.91
CA PRO A 119 -12.94 -13.01 -5.46
C PRO A 119 -13.17 -11.98 -4.34
N VAL A 120 -12.59 -10.80 -4.51
CA VAL A 120 -12.93 -9.60 -3.74
C VAL A 120 -13.85 -8.73 -4.57
N PHE A 121 -15.07 -8.55 -4.09
CA PHE A 121 -16.17 -7.85 -4.76
C PHE A 121 -16.11 -6.36 -4.45
N ARG A 122 -16.28 -5.50 -5.46
CA ARG A 122 -16.30 -4.06 -5.31
C ARG A 122 -17.70 -3.50 -5.50
N PHE A 123 -18.06 -2.57 -4.62
CA PHE A 123 -19.28 -1.80 -4.67
C PHE A 123 -18.98 -0.31 -4.63
N TYR A 124 -19.80 0.46 -5.31
CA TYR A 124 -19.85 1.91 -5.21
C TYR A 124 -21.06 2.35 -4.40
N ASN A 125 -20.86 3.18 -3.39
CA ASN A 125 -21.95 3.79 -2.64
C ASN A 125 -22.27 5.16 -3.24
N ALA A 126 -23.39 5.26 -3.95
CA ALA A 126 -23.80 6.48 -4.61
C ALA A 126 -24.12 7.64 -3.64
N THR A 127 -24.44 7.33 -2.38
CA THR A 127 -24.75 8.35 -1.36
C THR A 127 -23.48 9.00 -0.78
N SER A 128 -22.46 8.20 -0.47
CA SER A 128 -21.22 8.68 0.15
C SER A 128 -20.11 8.95 -0.86
N GLY A 129 -20.23 8.44 -2.09
CA GLY A 129 -19.16 8.47 -3.08
C GLY A 129 -17.99 7.55 -2.76
N ALA A 130 -18.15 6.64 -1.80
CA ALA A 130 -17.12 5.73 -1.34
C ALA A 130 -17.26 4.34 -1.98
N HIS A 131 -16.15 3.60 -2.02
CA HIS A 131 -16.18 2.20 -2.42
C HIS A 131 -16.11 1.27 -1.21
N PHE A 132 -16.76 0.12 -1.32
CA PHE A 132 -16.73 -0.96 -0.36
C PHE A 132 -16.24 -2.24 -1.04
N TYR A 133 -15.42 -3.01 -0.31
CA TYR A 133 -14.83 -4.25 -0.79
C TYR A 133 -15.18 -5.39 0.16
N SER A 134 -15.67 -6.50 -0.40
CA SER A 134 -16.04 -7.70 0.34
C SER A 134 -15.25 -8.91 -0.17
N GLY A 135 -14.70 -9.68 0.75
CA GLY A 135 -13.94 -10.90 0.46
C GLY A 135 -14.81 -12.16 0.40
N THR A 136 -16.15 -12.07 0.61
CA THR A 136 -17.03 -13.23 0.62
C THR A 136 -18.27 -13.05 -0.23
N ALA A 137 -18.72 -14.13 -0.87
CA ALA A 137 -19.96 -14.13 -1.64
C ALA A 137 -21.19 -13.89 -0.76
N ALA A 138 -21.18 -14.40 0.48
CA ALA A 138 -22.27 -14.20 1.42
C ALA A 138 -22.45 -12.72 1.77
N GLU A 139 -21.38 -11.98 2.06
CA GLU A 139 -21.44 -10.55 2.32
C GLU A 139 -21.85 -9.77 1.07
N ARG A 140 -21.33 -10.13 -0.11
CA ARG A 140 -21.78 -9.55 -1.40
C ARG A 140 -23.28 -9.65 -1.56
N ASP A 141 -23.85 -10.86 -1.39
CA ASP A 141 -25.26 -11.13 -1.58
C ASP A 141 -26.13 -10.40 -0.52
N PHE A 142 -25.65 -10.34 0.70
CA PHE A 142 -26.28 -9.59 1.77
C PHE A 142 -26.31 -8.08 1.47
N VAL A 143 -25.22 -7.50 0.99
CA VAL A 143 -25.15 -6.07 0.61
C VAL A 143 -26.11 -5.78 -0.54
N ILE A 144 -26.14 -6.61 -1.58
CA ILE A 144 -27.04 -6.45 -2.72
C ILE A 144 -28.52 -6.47 -2.27
N ALA A 145 -28.86 -7.37 -1.34
CA ALA A 145 -30.24 -7.55 -0.89
C ALA A 145 -30.72 -6.45 0.07
N ASN A 146 -29.83 -5.87 0.88
CA ASN A 146 -30.23 -5.03 2.01
C ASN A 146 -29.81 -3.56 1.88
N TYR A 147 -28.89 -3.23 1.00
CA TYR A 147 -28.32 -1.88 0.89
C TYR A 147 -28.38 -1.35 -0.54
N PRO A 148 -29.54 -0.85 -1.00
CA PRO A 148 -29.75 -0.42 -2.39
C PRO A 148 -28.87 0.77 -2.83
N GLN A 149 -28.29 1.51 -1.87
CA GLN A 149 -27.31 2.57 -2.16
C GLN A 149 -25.97 2.04 -2.61
N PHE A 150 -25.65 0.75 -2.39
CA PHE A 150 -24.45 0.11 -2.86
C PHE A 150 -24.68 -0.56 -4.22
N GLN A 151 -24.04 -0.07 -5.24
CA GLN A 151 -24.08 -0.63 -6.58
C GLN A 151 -22.91 -1.62 -6.73
N TYR A 152 -23.21 -2.87 -7.02
CA TYR A 152 -22.19 -3.85 -7.36
C TYR A 152 -21.53 -3.50 -8.68
N GLU A 153 -20.20 -3.38 -8.72
CA GLU A 153 -19.47 -3.01 -9.92
C GLU A 153 -18.78 -4.20 -10.57
N THR A 154 -17.93 -4.90 -9.81
CA THR A 154 -17.07 -5.95 -10.38
C THR A 154 -16.36 -6.76 -9.30
N ILE A 155 -15.63 -7.79 -9.74
CA ILE A 155 -14.54 -8.39 -8.97
C ILE A 155 -13.29 -7.52 -9.16
N SER A 156 -12.74 -6.98 -8.07
CA SER A 156 -11.58 -6.09 -8.12
C SER A 156 -10.24 -6.80 -8.23
N TRP A 157 -10.10 -7.89 -7.48
CA TRP A 157 -8.94 -8.79 -7.45
C TRP A 157 -9.34 -10.09 -6.77
N TYR A 158 -8.37 -10.99 -6.60
CA TYR A 158 -8.58 -12.21 -5.83
C TYR A 158 -7.65 -12.23 -4.62
N ALA A 159 -8.12 -12.80 -3.53
CA ALA A 159 -7.41 -12.92 -2.27
C ALA A 159 -7.40 -14.39 -1.77
N GLN A 160 -6.57 -14.66 -0.80
CA GLN A 160 -6.50 -15.96 -0.14
C GLN A 160 -7.28 -15.88 1.18
N ASN A 161 -8.26 -16.78 1.37
CA ASN A 161 -9.06 -16.83 2.59
C ASN A 161 -8.43 -17.63 3.73
N ALA A 162 -7.21 -18.10 3.56
CA ALA A 162 -6.49 -18.86 4.57
C ALA A 162 -5.14 -18.24 4.89
N THR A 163 -4.71 -18.38 6.12
CA THR A 163 -3.37 -18.01 6.56
C THR A 163 -2.32 -18.95 5.95
N GLY A 164 -1.12 -18.45 5.73
CA GLY A 164 -0.01 -19.21 5.17
C GLY A 164 0.47 -18.68 3.81
N ASN A 165 1.49 -19.32 3.23
CA ASN A 165 2.08 -18.97 1.93
C ASN A 165 2.45 -17.48 1.78
N GLY A 166 2.87 -16.82 2.88
CA GLY A 166 3.23 -15.40 2.89
C GLY A 166 2.05 -14.44 2.73
N ALA A 167 0.81 -14.90 2.98
CA ALA A 167 -0.36 -14.02 3.03
C ALA A 167 -0.37 -13.22 4.32
N SER A 168 -0.66 -11.93 4.19
CA SER A 168 -0.94 -11.03 5.32
C SER A 168 -2.44 -10.83 5.47
N PRO A 169 -2.98 -10.72 6.70
CA PRO A 169 -4.37 -10.41 6.90
C PRO A 169 -4.69 -9.02 6.36
N MET A 170 -5.88 -8.86 5.78
CA MET A 170 -6.43 -7.56 5.39
C MET A 170 -7.28 -7.01 6.52
N TYR A 171 -6.81 -5.98 7.18
CA TYR A 171 -7.54 -5.30 8.25
C TYR A 171 -8.57 -4.34 7.67
N ARG A 172 -9.81 -4.42 8.13
CA ARG A 172 -10.92 -3.58 7.68
C ARG A 172 -11.40 -2.66 8.79
N PHE A 173 -11.72 -1.43 8.41
CA PHE A 173 -12.29 -0.42 9.29
C PHE A 173 -13.49 0.23 8.61
N TYR A 174 -14.49 0.57 9.40
CA TYR A 174 -15.62 1.40 9.02
C TYR A 174 -15.52 2.77 9.68
N ASN A 175 -15.64 3.83 8.90
CA ASN A 175 -15.73 5.19 9.41
C ASN A 175 -17.20 5.62 9.46
N ALA A 176 -17.78 5.66 10.66
CA ALA A 176 -19.19 5.98 10.86
C ALA A 176 -19.56 7.41 10.44
N LYS A 177 -18.58 8.33 10.41
CA LYS A 177 -18.80 9.72 10.03
C LYS A 177 -18.89 9.92 8.52
N SER A 178 -18.04 9.25 7.76
CA SER A 178 -18.01 9.36 6.30
C SER A 178 -18.80 8.24 5.58
N GLY A 179 -19.16 7.17 6.29
CA GLY A 179 -19.76 5.97 5.69
C GLY A 179 -18.80 5.16 4.82
N ALA A 180 -17.50 5.44 4.92
CA ALA A 180 -16.47 4.82 4.11
C ALA A 180 -15.74 3.71 4.86
N HIS A 181 -15.18 2.77 4.09
CA HIS A 181 -14.29 1.74 4.63
C HIS A 181 -12.84 2.04 4.27
N PHE A 182 -11.94 1.62 5.16
CA PHE A 182 -10.50 1.68 4.99
C PHE A 182 -9.90 0.27 5.14
N TYR A 183 -8.93 -0.06 4.29
CA TYR A 183 -8.31 -1.38 4.25
C TYR A 183 -6.79 -1.26 4.27
N THR A 184 -6.14 -2.10 5.06
CA THR A 184 -4.68 -2.18 5.10
C THR A 184 -4.20 -3.59 5.44
N ILE A 185 -3.04 -3.98 4.93
CA ILE A 185 -2.31 -5.20 5.36
C ILE A 185 -1.23 -4.89 6.40
N SER A 186 -0.99 -3.61 6.69
CA SER A 186 0.02 -3.18 7.66
C SER A 186 -0.54 -3.24 9.08
N ALA A 187 0.02 -4.10 9.92
CA ALA A 187 -0.31 -4.14 11.35
C ALA A 187 0.00 -2.81 12.04
N GLY A 188 1.10 -2.13 11.65
CA GLY A 188 1.44 -0.81 12.20
C GLY A 188 0.43 0.27 11.82
N GLU A 189 -0.06 0.28 10.56
CA GLU A 189 -1.11 1.21 10.13
C GLU A 189 -2.44 0.91 10.83
N ARG A 190 -2.80 -0.37 10.99
CA ARG A 190 -3.96 -0.78 11.81
C ARG A 190 -3.89 -0.21 13.21
N ASP A 191 -2.77 -0.42 13.90
CA ASP A 191 -2.60 0.00 15.30
C ASP A 191 -2.61 1.54 15.40
N PHE A 192 -2.00 2.22 14.45
CA PHE A 192 -2.04 3.67 14.36
C PHE A 192 -3.47 4.20 14.18
N VAL A 193 -4.27 3.61 13.28
CA VAL A 193 -5.67 3.99 13.06
C VAL A 193 -6.49 3.80 14.34
N ILE A 194 -6.36 2.65 15.01
CA ILE A 194 -7.07 2.36 16.28
C ILE A 194 -6.74 3.39 17.36
N GLN A 195 -5.48 3.78 17.47
CA GLN A 195 -5.03 4.71 18.51
C GLN A 195 -5.44 6.16 18.22
N THR A 196 -5.39 6.56 16.94
CA THR A 196 -5.44 7.96 16.52
C THR A 196 -6.84 8.41 16.10
N TYR A 197 -7.56 7.58 15.34
CA TYR A 197 -8.81 7.98 14.68
C TYR A 197 -10.02 7.32 15.34
N LYS A 198 -10.69 8.05 16.23
CA LYS A 198 -11.83 7.52 17.02
C LYS A 198 -13.11 7.30 16.20
N ASP A 199 -13.19 7.92 15.00
CA ASP A 199 -14.32 7.72 14.08
C ASP A 199 -14.22 6.40 13.30
N PHE A 200 -13.07 5.72 13.35
CA PHE A 200 -12.88 4.43 12.73
C PHE A 200 -13.16 3.27 13.69
N GLN A 201 -14.07 2.41 13.29
CA GLN A 201 -14.40 1.16 13.98
C GLN A 201 -13.63 0.02 13.31
N TYR A 202 -12.83 -0.70 14.08
CA TYR A 202 -12.11 -1.87 13.57
C TYR A 202 -13.07 -3.06 13.44
N GLU A 203 -13.18 -3.63 12.25
CA GLU A 203 -14.12 -4.72 11.95
C GLU A 203 -13.44 -6.10 11.89
N GLY A 204 -12.13 -6.14 12.04
CA GLY A 204 -11.35 -7.39 12.00
C GLY A 204 -10.50 -7.53 10.73
N PRO A 205 -9.80 -8.70 10.62
CA PRO A 205 -9.07 -9.06 9.41
C PRO A 205 -10.00 -9.68 8.37
#